data_a7c8275aac0b9c02a26e3a049627078e
#
_entry.id   a7c8275aac0b9c02a26e3a049627078e
#
_cell.length_a   1.000
_cell.length_b   1.000
_cell.length_c   1.000
_cell.angle_alpha   90.00
_cell.angle_beta   90.00
_cell.angle_gamma   90.00
#
_symmetry.space_group_name_H-M   'P 1'
#
loop_
_entity.id
_entity.type
_entity.pdbx_description
1 polymer ?
#
loop_
_entity_poly.entity_id
_entity_poly.type
_entity_poly.pdbx_seq_one_letter_code
_entity_poly.pdbx_strand_id
1 'polypeptide(L)'
;MTPGPALSQKLGPIGMNVNQVIQKVNEATKDFNGLKVPVELDVDASTKDFEISVFSPPVSELIKKELGIEKGSSMQKKAQVANASIEQIISVAKTKLPNLLCKDLKTAVKTVVGSCVSLGVLVESKTASEVEQEIDKGKYDKEIKEEKTETSEEKKKELDEYFTEVKSKQDVILKQEEQAKEVEAEKKAETKESKEALKEEPKKK
;
A
#
# COMPACT_ATOMS: atom_id res chain seq x y z
N MET A 1 8.99 -19.79 4.39
CA MET A 1 9.54 -19.52 3.05
C MET A 1 10.12 -20.80 2.48
N THR A 2 9.89 -21.09 1.21
CA THR A 2 10.50 -22.26 0.52
C THR A 2 11.71 -21.80 -0.29
N PRO A 3 12.71 -22.64 -0.53
CA PRO A 3 13.89 -22.28 -1.32
C PRO A 3 13.48 -21.91 -2.73
N GLY A 4 13.68 -20.64 -3.08
CA GLY A 4 13.46 -20.16 -4.46
C GLY A 4 14.70 -20.38 -5.32
N PRO A 5 14.53 -20.53 -6.67
CA PRO A 5 15.67 -20.74 -7.59
C PRO A 5 16.72 -19.63 -7.50
N ALA A 6 16.31 -18.40 -7.22
CA ALA A 6 17.20 -17.25 -7.10
C ALA A 6 18.19 -17.36 -5.93
N LEU A 7 17.78 -17.87 -4.78
CA LEU A 7 18.67 -18.11 -3.63
C LEU A 7 19.65 -19.23 -3.93
N SER A 8 19.18 -20.32 -4.52
CA SER A 8 20.03 -21.47 -4.88
C SER A 8 21.10 -21.08 -5.93
N GLN A 9 20.76 -20.24 -6.89
CA GLN A 9 21.71 -19.76 -7.90
C GLN A 9 22.79 -18.84 -7.30
N LYS A 10 22.46 -18.03 -6.31
CA LYS A 10 23.43 -17.11 -5.68
C LYS A 10 24.28 -17.78 -4.62
N LEU A 11 23.70 -18.64 -3.80
CA LEU A 11 24.39 -19.30 -2.69
C LEU A 11 25.09 -20.61 -3.10
N GLY A 12 24.63 -21.26 -4.18
CA GLY A 12 25.21 -22.51 -4.70
C GLY A 12 26.69 -22.40 -5.03
N PRO A 13 27.15 -21.39 -5.80
CA PRO A 13 28.57 -21.21 -6.15
C PRO A 13 29.48 -20.99 -4.94
N ILE A 14 28.95 -20.45 -3.84
CA ILE A 14 29.68 -20.18 -2.58
C ILE A 14 29.80 -21.46 -1.73
N GLY A 15 29.03 -22.50 -2.08
CA GLY A 15 29.06 -23.79 -1.35
C GLY A 15 28.39 -23.76 0.01
N MET A 16 27.42 -22.83 0.21
CA MET A 16 26.65 -22.70 1.44
C MET A 16 25.45 -23.63 1.48
N ASN A 17 25.06 -24.03 2.68
CA ASN A 17 23.85 -24.82 2.88
C ASN A 17 22.60 -23.93 2.85
N VAL A 18 21.93 -23.87 1.68
CA VAL A 18 20.73 -23.06 1.44
C VAL A 18 19.62 -23.36 2.49
N ASN A 19 19.49 -24.60 2.93
CA ASN A 19 18.46 -24.98 3.90
C ASN A 19 18.69 -24.34 5.29
N GLN A 20 19.93 -24.23 5.73
CA GLN A 20 20.26 -23.56 7.00
C GLN A 20 19.96 -22.06 6.94
N VAL A 21 20.28 -21.42 5.82
CA VAL A 21 19.96 -20.01 5.60
C VAL A 21 18.44 -19.80 5.65
N ILE A 22 17.66 -20.64 4.97
CA ILE A 22 16.19 -20.54 4.95
C ILE A 22 15.60 -20.79 6.34
N GLN A 23 16.12 -21.74 7.11
CA GLN A 23 15.65 -21.98 8.47
C GLN A 23 15.85 -20.73 9.34
N LYS A 24 17.04 -20.15 9.34
CA LYS A 24 17.33 -18.91 10.10
C LYS A 24 16.49 -17.73 9.62
N VAL A 25 16.29 -17.56 8.30
CA VAL A 25 15.39 -16.52 7.77
C VAL A 25 13.96 -16.75 8.25
N ASN A 26 13.45 -17.98 8.20
CA ASN A 26 12.10 -18.28 8.68
C ASN A 26 11.94 -18.04 10.19
N GLU A 27 12.98 -18.34 10.98
CA GLU A 27 13.00 -18.03 12.41
C GLU A 27 12.97 -16.54 12.68
N ALA A 28 13.77 -15.76 11.96
CA ALA A 28 13.85 -14.32 12.10
C ALA A 28 12.60 -13.57 11.58
N THR A 29 11.81 -14.21 10.69
CA THR A 29 10.61 -13.60 10.09
C THR A 29 9.30 -14.12 10.66
N LYS A 30 9.31 -14.87 11.77
CA LYS A 30 8.10 -15.47 12.37
C LYS A 30 7.03 -14.45 12.69
N ASP A 31 7.41 -13.27 13.18
CA ASP A 31 6.49 -12.21 13.59
C ASP A 31 5.74 -11.57 12.44
N PHE A 32 6.27 -11.69 11.21
CA PHE A 32 5.70 -11.11 9.97
C PHE A 32 5.02 -12.15 9.09
N ASN A 33 4.42 -13.18 9.66
CA ASN A 33 3.78 -14.25 8.91
C ASN A 33 2.69 -13.69 7.95
N GLY A 34 2.73 -14.12 6.69
CA GLY A 34 1.79 -13.70 5.64
C GLY A 34 2.13 -12.38 4.95
N LEU A 35 3.19 -11.67 5.36
CA LEU A 35 3.65 -10.44 4.73
C LEU A 35 4.92 -10.67 3.89
N LYS A 36 5.11 -9.82 2.89
CA LYS A 36 6.36 -9.74 2.13
C LYS A 36 7.37 -8.91 2.92
N VAL A 37 8.38 -9.56 3.44
CA VAL A 37 9.42 -8.95 4.27
C VAL A 37 10.71 -8.83 3.45
N PRO A 38 11.35 -7.65 3.38
CA PRO A 38 12.68 -7.53 2.81
C PRO A 38 13.70 -8.09 3.79
N VAL A 39 14.59 -8.95 3.28
CA VAL A 39 15.67 -9.59 4.05
C VAL A 39 16.96 -9.37 3.31
N GLU A 40 17.97 -8.89 4.00
CA GLU A 40 19.32 -8.73 3.52
C GLU A 40 20.19 -9.85 4.07
N LEU A 41 21.00 -10.47 3.20
CA LEU A 41 21.88 -11.56 3.54
C LEU A 41 23.31 -11.14 3.20
N ASP A 42 24.12 -10.90 4.21
CA ASP A 42 25.54 -10.67 4.07
C ASP A 42 26.27 -12.00 4.23
N VAL A 43 27.01 -12.38 3.18
CA VAL A 43 27.67 -13.68 3.10
C VAL A 43 29.18 -13.49 2.94
N ASP A 44 29.94 -14.02 3.88
CA ASP A 44 31.38 -14.09 3.76
C ASP A 44 31.79 -15.37 3.02
N ALA A 45 32.31 -15.19 1.81
CA ALA A 45 32.72 -16.32 0.96
C ALA A 45 33.94 -17.09 1.51
N SER A 46 34.76 -16.45 2.37
CA SER A 46 35.97 -17.03 2.92
C SER A 46 35.68 -17.94 4.11
N THR A 47 34.87 -17.47 5.06
CA THR A 47 34.52 -18.21 6.28
C THR A 47 33.28 -19.07 6.12
N LYS A 48 32.47 -18.80 5.07
CA LYS A 48 31.13 -19.37 4.84
C LYS A 48 30.13 -19.02 5.95
N ASP A 49 30.39 -17.92 6.66
CA ASP A 49 29.45 -17.36 7.63
C ASP A 49 28.46 -16.44 6.93
N PHE A 50 27.31 -16.26 7.53
CA PHE A 50 26.28 -15.38 7.02
C PHE A 50 25.57 -14.65 8.14
N GLU A 51 25.27 -13.38 7.87
CA GLU A 51 24.47 -12.52 8.73
C GLU A 51 23.13 -12.21 8.04
N ILE A 52 22.06 -12.21 8.82
CA ILE A 52 20.70 -11.99 8.35
C ILE A 52 20.17 -10.71 8.96
N SER A 53 19.93 -9.71 8.14
CA SER A 53 19.25 -8.47 8.53
C SER A 53 17.81 -8.49 8.03
N VAL A 54 16.84 -8.50 8.95
CA VAL A 54 15.41 -8.50 8.65
C VAL A 54 14.87 -7.10 8.87
N PHE A 55 14.26 -6.53 7.84
CA PHE A 55 13.61 -5.24 7.93
C PHE A 55 12.10 -5.41 8.10
N SER A 56 11.45 -4.41 8.70
CA SER A 56 9.99 -4.42 8.79
C SER A 56 9.35 -4.34 7.39
N PRO A 57 8.19 -4.97 7.18
CA PRO A 57 7.47 -4.92 5.91
C PRO A 57 7.23 -3.49 5.42
N PRO A 58 7.02 -3.26 4.11
CA PRO A 58 6.62 -1.96 3.61
C PRO A 58 5.36 -1.44 4.31
N VAL A 59 5.28 -0.13 4.56
CA VAL A 59 4.13 0.51 5.22
C VAL A 59 2.81 0.15 4.54
N SER A 60 2.81 0.10 3.20
CA SER A 60 1.64 -0.28 2.41
C SER A 60 1.12 -1.69 2.69
N GLU A 61 2.02 -2.66 2.94
CA GLU A 61 1.63 -4.03 3.29
C GLU A 61 1.08 -4.12 4.72
N LEU A 62 1.66 -3.35 5.65
CA LEU A 62 1.17 -3.26 7.03
C LEU A 62 -0.23 -2.64 7.07
N ILE A 63 -0.46 -1.53 6.36
CA ILE A 63 -1.79 -0.90 6.26
C ILE A 63 -2.80 -1.87 5.65
N LYS A 64 -2.45 -2.55 4.55
CA LYS A 64 -3.33 -3.52 3.92
C LYS A 64 -3.70 -4.68 4.85
N LYS A 65 -2.74 -5.19 5.60
CA LYS A 65 -2.99 -6.26 6.59
C LYS A 65 -3.91 -5.79 7.70
N GLU A 66 -3.68 -4.59 8.24
CA GLU A 66 -4.47 -4.03 9.35
C GLU A 66 -5.92 -3.77 8.94
N LEU A 67 -6.14 -3.34 7.69
CA LEU A 67 -7.46 -3.07 7.14
C LEU A 67 -8.09 -4.28 6.42
N GLY A 68 -7.40 -5.40 6.32
CA GLY A 68 -7.87 -6.60 5.61
C GLY A 68 -8.04 -6.44 4.10
N ILE A 69 -7.28 -5.55 3.46
CA ILE A 69 -7.41 -5.22 2.03
C ILE A 69 -6.34 -5.94 1.23
N GLU A 70 -6.71 -6.57 0.14
CA GLU A 70 -5.75 -7.23 -0.76
C GLU A 70 -4.98 -6.24 -1.63
N LYS A 71 -5.67 -5.22 -2.16
CA LYS A 71 -5.10 -4.25 -3.14
C LYS A 71 -5.50 -2.83 -2.79
N GLY A 72 -4.57 -1.89 -3.00
CA GLY A 72 -4.86 -0.46 -2.94
C GLY A 72 -5.58 0.04 -4.20
N SER A 73 -6.02 1.30 -4.16
CA SER A 73 -6.69 1.96 -5.28
C SER A 73 -5.73 2.24 -6.44
N SER A 74 -6.15 1.94 -7.66
CA SER A 74 -5.45 2.38 -8.87
C SER A 74 -5.70 3.86 -9.18
N MET A 75 -6.81 4.43 -8.68
CA MET A 75 -7.25 5.81 -8.87
C MET A 75 -7.46 6.50 -7.52
N GLN A 76 -6.38 6.70 -6.75
CA GLN A 76 -6.42 7.20 -5.37
C GLN A 76 -7.23 8.49 -5.17
N LYS A 77 -7.28 9.35 -6.20
CA LYS A 77 -8.02 10.62 -6.14
C LYS A 77 -9.53 10.47 -6.33
N LYS A 78 -9.99 9.37 -6.94
CA LYS A 78 -11.39 9.16 -7.34
C LYS A 78 -12.04 8.00 -6.61
N ALA A 79 -11.28 6.95 -6.33
CA ALA A 79 -11.79 5.75 -5.70
C ALA A 79 -11.00 5.47 -4.41
N GLN A 80 -11.68 5.51 -3.30
CA GLN A 80 -11.15 5.11 -2.00
C GLN A 80 -11.44 3.62 -1.77
N VAL A 81 -10.52 2.92 -1.10
CA VAL A 81 -10.61 1.46 -0.91
C VAL A 81 -11.02 1.10 0.51
N ALA A 82 -10.67 1.92 1.48
CA ALA A 82 -11.00 1.70 2.89
C ALA A 82 -10.96 2.99 3.70
N ASN A 83 -11.40 2.87 4.96
CA ASN A 83 -11.36 3.93 5.95
C ASN A 83 -10.64 3.40 7.20
N ALA A 84 -9.49 3.99 7.54
CA ALA A 84 -8.68 3.61 8.68
C ALA A 84 -8.97 4.48 9.89
N SER A 85 -8.88 3.92 11.08
CA SER A 85 -8.86 4.70 12.32
C SER A 85 -7.45 5.23 12.62
N ILE A 86 -7.36 6.29 13.40
CA ILE A 86 -6.06 6.83 13.82
C ILE A 86 -5.29 5.83 14.68
N GLU A 87 -5.98 5.01 15.49
CA GLU A 87 -5.40 3.98 16.34
C GLU A 87 -4.71 2.89 15.52
N GLN A 88 -5.32 2.45 14.42
CA GLN A 88 -4.72 1.49 13.49
C GLN A 88 -3.45 2.06 12.85
N ILE A 89 -3.47 3.34 12.50
CA ILE A 89 -2.30 4.02 11.95
C ILE A 89 -1.19 4.14 12.98
N ILE A 90 -1.52 4.40 14.26
CA ILE A 90 -0.55 4.42 15.35
C ILE A 90 0.08 3.04 15.52
N SER A 91 -0.69 1.95 15.45
CA SER A 91 -0.19 0.57 15.50
C SER A 91 0.84 0.29 14.40
N VAL A 92 0.51 0.66 13.14
CA VAL A 92 1.43 0.52 12.01
C VAL A 92 2.69 1.39 12.18
N ALA A 93 2.52 2.65 12.64
CA ALA A 93 3.64 3.56 12.87
C ALA A 93 4.60 3.02 13.95
N LYS A 94 4.07 2.45 15.03
CA LYS A 94 4.85 1.84 16.11
C LYS A 94 5.66 0.65 15.61
N THR A 95 5.06 -0.24 14.83
CA THR A 95 5.75 -1.38 14.20
C THR A 95 6.87 -0.93 13.25
N LYS A 96 6.68 0.20 12.59
CA LYS A 96 7.63 0.71 11.59
C LYS A 96 8.70 1.63 12.19
N LEU A 97 8.45 2.24 13.35
CA LEU A 97 9.32 3.23 14.00
C LEU A 97 10.81 2.84 14.07
N PRO A 98 11.19 1.58 14.41
CA PRO A 98 12.60 1.18 14.46
C PRO A 98 13.34 1.32 13.12
N ASN A 99 12.61 1.22 12.00
CA ASN A 99 13.18 1.26 10.66
C ASN A 99 12.91 2.60 9.93
N LEU A 100 12.31 3.57 10.62
CA LEU A 100 12.11 4.92 10.10
C LEU A 100 13.20 5.86 10.66
N LEU A 101 13.55 6.86 9.86
CA LEU A 101 14.47 7.93 10.30
C LEU A 101 13.77 8.99 11.17
N CYS A 102 12.63 8.66 11.76
CA CYS A 102 11.84 9.54 12.61
C CYS A 102 12.27 9.40 14.06
N LYS A 103 12.41 10.53 14.77
CA LYS A 103 12.71 10.55 16.22
C LYS A 103 11.44 10.37 17.06
N ASP A 104 10.33 10.94 16.59
CA ASP A 104 9.07 11.01 17.32
C ASP A 104 7.99 10.13 16.68
N LEU A 105 7.14 9.52 17.51
CA LEU A 105 5.99 8.75 17.06
C LEU A 105 5.02 9.62 16.22
N LYS A 106 4.85 10.89 16.56
CA LYS A 106 4.02 11.85 15.80
C LYS A 106 4.49 11.98 14.35
N THR A 107 5.80 12.09 14.13
CA THR A 107 6.38 12.16 12.79
C THR A 107 6.24 10.85 12.04
N ALA A 108 6.36 9.72 12.74
CA ALA A 108 6.13 8.40 12.16
C ALA A 108 4.66 8.21 11.71
N VAL A 109 3.70 8.59 12.56
CA VAL A 109 2.26 8.56 12.24
C VAL A 109 1.99 9.42 11.00
N LYS A 110 2.54 10.62 10.91
CA LYS A 110 2.40 11.50 9.74
C LYS A 110 2.94 10.83 8.46
N THR A 111 4.10 10.17 8.54
CA THR A 111 4.68 9.42 7.42
C THR A 111 3.77 8.27 6.95
N VAL A 112 3.15 7.57 7.91
CA VAL A 112 2.21 6.48 7.60
C VAL A 112 0.93 7.03 6.97
N VAL A 113 0.38 8.14 7.49
CA VAL A 113 -0.79 8.83 6.90
C VAL A 113 -0.49 9.26 5.47
N GLY A 114 0.70 9.80 5.18
CA GLY A 114 1.12 10.10 3.81
C GLY A 114 1.11 8.87 2.88
N SER A 115 1.43 7.68 3.41
CA SER A 115 1.34 6.43 2.65
C SER A 115 -0.12 6.02 2.37
N CYS A 116 -1.09 6.38 3.23
CA CYS A 116 -2.52 6.16 3.00
C CYS A 116 -3.03 6.93 1.77
N VAL A 117 -2.49 8.12 1.48
CA VAL A 117 -2.82 8.88 0.25
C VAL A 117 -2.56 8.02 -0.99
N SER A 118 -1.40 7.38 -1.05
CA SER A 118 -1.00 6.57 -2.20
C SER A 118 -1.79 5.27 -2.34
N LEU A 119 -2.31 4.74 -1.23
CA LEU A 119 -3.17 3.55 -1.23
C LEU A 119 -4.64 3.86 -1.55
N GLY A 120 -5.04 5.13 -1.45
CA GLY A 120 -6.45 5.52 -1.55
C GLY A 120 -7.24 5.11 -0.31
N VAL A 121 -6.66 5.27 0.87
CA VAL A 121 -7.29 4.98 2.16
C VAL A 121 -7.66 6.29 2.83
N LEU A 122 -8.91 6.41 3.26
CA LEU A 122 -9.37 7.48 4.13
C LEU A 122 -8.87 7.26 5.56
N VAL A 123 -8.75 8.32 6.31
CA VAL A 123 -8.41 8.28 7.74
C VAL A 123 -9.43 9.10 8.51
N GLU A 124 -10.10 8.50 9.50
CA GLU A 124 -11.17 9.16 10.27
C GLU A 124 -12.22 9.80 9.37
N SER A 125 -12.62 9.11 8.30
CA SER A 125 -13.60 9.59 7.31
C SER A 125 -13.20 10.87 6.56
N LYS A 126 -11.91 11.21 6.60
CA LYS A 126 -11.31 12.38 5.94
C LYS A 126 -10.22 11.96 4.96
N THR A 127 -9.83 12.88 4.10
CA THR A 127 -8.67 12.65 3.27
C THR A 127 -7.40 12.64 4.12
N ALA A 128 -6.46 11.74 3.79
CA ALA A 128 -5.22 11.64 4.56
C ALA A 128 -4.45 12.96 4.61
N SER A 129 -4.54 13.81 3.58
CA SER A 129 -3.91 15.14 3.56
C SER A 129 -4.54 16.12 4.58
N GLU A 130 -5.84 16.04 4.82
CA GLU A 130 -6.52 16.84 5.86
C GLU A 130 -6.11 16.37 7.24
N VAL A 131 -6.00 15.04 7.42
CA VAL A 131 -5.57 14.47 8.69
C VAL A 131 -4.11 14.82 9.02
N GLU A 132 -3.22 14.90 8.03
CA GLU A 132 -1.86 15.41 8.23
C GLU A 132 -1.85 16.83 8.83
N GLN A 133 -2.70 17.72 8.30
CA GLN A 133 -2.83 19.09 8.84
C GLN A 133 -3.44 19.11 10.25
N GLU A 134 -4.38 18.21 10.54
CA GLU A 134 -4.95 18.07 11.87
C GLU A 134 -3.92 17.54 12.89
N ILE A 135 -3.04 16.63 12.49
CA ILE A 135 -1.92 16.15 13.31
C ILE A 135 -0.93 17.29 13.61
N ASP A 136 -0.63 18.13 12.62
CA ASP A 136 0.22 19.30 12.82
C ASP A 136 -0.38 20.28 13.82
N LYS A 137 -1.70 20.48 13.79
CA LYS A 137 -2.46 21.30 14.75
C LYS A 137 -2.59 20.65 16.14
N GLY A 138 -2.15 19.39 16.31
CA GLY A 138 -2.16 18.69 17.60
C GLY A 138 -3.48 18.06 17.99
N LYS A 139 -4.42 17.85 17.05
CA LYS A 139 -5.74 17.29 17.34
C LYS A 139 -5.66 15.86 17.91
N TYR A 140 -4.73 15.06 17.42
CA TYR A 140 -4.53 13.66 17.81
C TYR A 140 -3.34 13.45 18.76
N ASP A 141 -2.83 14.52 19.36
CA ASP A 141 -1.65 14.43 20.25
C ASP A 141 -1.89 13.59 21.50
N LYS A 142 -3.15 13.46 21.95
CA LYS A 142 -3.52 12.63 23.09
C LYS A 142 -3.42 11.16 22.75
N GLU A 143 -4.04 10.74 21.64
CA GLU A 143 -4.07 9.36 21.16
C GLU A 143 -2.65 8.88 20.81
N ILE A 144 -1.85 9.76 20.21
CA ILE A 144 -0.45 9.48 19.86
C ILE A 144 0.43 9.34 21.10
N LYS A 145 0.25 10.19 22.13
CA LYS A 145 1.03 10.12 23.39
C LYS A 145 0.64 8.91 24.24
N GLU A 146 -0.64 8.56 24.25
CA GLU A 146 -1.16 7.39 24.96
C GLU A 146 -0.89 6.08 24.18
N GLU A 147 -0.31 6.19 22.97
CA GLU A 147 -0.01 5.05 22.09
C GLU A 147 -1.20 4.11 21.90
N LYS A 148 -2.41 4.68 21.75
CA LYS A 148 -3.62 3.89 21.58
C LYS A 148 -3.55 3.10 20.27
N THR A 149 -3.60 1.78 20.38
CA THR A 149 -3.58 0.85 19.25
C THR A 149 -4.92 0.14 19.05
N GLU A 150 -5.80 0.18 20.04
CA GLU A 150 -7.11 -0.47 20.00
C GLU A 150 -8.20 0.53 19.61
N THR A 151 -8.88 0.25 18.51
CA THR A 151 -10.05 1.01 18.09
C THR A 151 -11.29 0.43 18.74
N SER A 152 -12.18 1.27 19.30
CA SER A 152 -13.47 0.81 19.84
C SER A 152 -14.34 0.21 18.73
N GLU A 153 -15.15 -0.80 19.08
CA GLU A 153 -16.04 -1.46 18.10
C GLU A 153 -17.09 -0.50 17.54
N GLU A 154 -17.54 0.46 18.33
CA GLU A 154 -18.48 1.49 17.90
C GLU A 154 -17.87 2.37 16.82
N LYS A 155 -16.64 2.84 17.03
CA LYS A 155 -15.90 3.66 16.06
C LYS A 155 -15.62 2.90 14.76
N LYS A 156 -15.30 1.59 14.84
CA LYS A 156 -15.13 0.75 13.64
C LYS A 156 -16.41 0.70 12.81
N LYS A 157 -17.58 0.51 13.45
CA LYS A 157 -18.86 0.49 12.75
C LYS A 157 -19.20 1.82 12.08
N GLU A 158 -18.99 2.93 12.77
CA GLU A 158 -19.18 4.27 12.18
C GLU A 158 -18.28 4.51 10.95
N LEU A 159 -17.03 4.09 11.03
CA LEU A 159 -16.08 4.20 9.92
C LEU A 159 -16.47 3.32 8.72
N ASP A 160 -16.98 2.11 8.98
CA ASP A 160 -17.43 1.18 7.94
C ASP A 160 -18.74 1.65 7.29
N GLU A 161 -19.69 2.17 8.06
CA GLU A 161 -20.93 2.76 7.56
C GLU A 161 -20.63 3.95 6.63
N TYR A 162 -19.81 4.89 7.10
CA TYR A 162 -19.39 6.02 6.27
C TYR A 162 -18.69 5.57 5.00
N PHE A 163 -17.80 4.58 5.09
CA PHE A 163 -17.11 4.05 3.94
C PHE A 163 -18.06 3.42 2.92
N THR A 164 -19.09 2.71 3.37
CA THR A 164 -20.12 2.10 2.51
C THR A 164 -20.89 3.17 1.73
N GLU A 165 -21.22 4.29 2.37
CA GLU A 165 -21.85 5.43 1.69
C GLU A 165 -20.93 6.06 0.64
N VAL A 166 -19.66 6.27 0.99
CA VAL A 166 -18.66 6.83 0.06
C VAL A 166 -18.47 5.90 -1.12
N LYS A 167 -18.36 4.60 -0.90
CA LYS A 167 -18.20 3.60 -1.95
C LYS A 167 -19.38 3.58 -2.92
N SER A 168 -20.60 3.64 -2.41
CA SER A 168 -21.80 3.70 -3.27
C SER A 168 -21.81 4.93 -4.18
N LYS A 169 -21.41 6.09 -3.67
CA LYS A 169 -21.27 7.33 -4.46
C LYS A 169 -20.16 7.22 -5.51
N GLN A 170 -19.03 6.62 -5.15
CA GLN A 170 -17.89 6.42 -6.06
C GLN A 170 -18.22 5.46 -7.20
N ASP A 171 -18.91 4.36 -6.92
CA ASP A 171 -19.33 3.39 -7.95
C ASP A 171 -20.26 4.03 -8.99
N VAL A 172 -21.13 4.94 -8.59
CA VAL A 172 -21.98 5.69 -9.51
C VAL A 172 -21.14 6.62 -10.40
N ILE A 173 -20.19 7.35 -9.82
CA ILE A 173 -19.32 8.28 -10.57
C ILE A 173 -18.42 7.50 -11.55
N LEU A 174 -17.84 6.38 -11.11
CA LEU A 174 -16.98 5.55 -11.95
C LEU A 174 -17.74 4.98 -13.15
N LYS A 175 -18.96 4.48 -12.94
CA LYS A 175 -19.83 4.01 -14.04
C LYS A 175 -20.17 5.11 -15.04
N GLN A 176 -20.44 6.33 -14.56
CA GLN A 176 -20.69 7.47 -15.43
C GLN A 176 -19.45 7.88 -16.25
N GLU A 177 -18.25 7.83 -15.63
CA GLU A 177 -17.00 8.12 -16.33
C GLU A 177 -16.63 7.03 -17.36
N GLU A 178 -16.90 5.77 -17.06
CA GLU A 178 -16.69 4.68 -18.01
C GLU A 178 -17.60 4.83 -19.23
N GLN A 179 -18.88 5.08 -19.02
CA GLN A 179 -19.83 5.35 -20.11
C GLN A 179 -19.44 6.58 -20.94
N ALA A 180 -18.99 7.65 -20.27
CA ALA A 180 -18.53 8.86 -20.98
C ALA A 180 -17.28 8.59 -21.83
N LYS A 181 -16.36 7.76 -21.35
CA LYS A 181 -15.15 7.36 -22.10
C LYS A 181 -15.47 6.45 -23.29
N GLU A 182 -16.42 5.53 -23.14
CA GLU A 182 -16.88 4.69 -24.24
C GLU A 182 -17.51 5.53 -25.36
N VAL A 183 -18.39 6.47 -25.02
CA VAL A 183 -19.00 7.40 -25.98
C VAL A 183 -17.96 8.31 -26.67
N GLU A 184 -16.92 8.72 -25.94
CA GLU A 184 -15.83 9.52 -26.50
C GLU A 184 -14.91 8.69 -27.39
N ALA A 185 -14.70 7.42 -27.07
CA ALA A 185 -13.94 6.47 -27.88
C ALA A 185 -14.68 6.15 -29.20
N GLU A 186 -16.00 5.92 -29.14
CA GLU A 186 -16.84 5.71 -30.33
C GLU A 186 -16.83 6.94 -31.26
N LYS A 187 -17.01 8.14 -30.72
CA LYS A 187 -16.92 9.39 -31.51
C LYS A 187 -15.54 9.60 -32.14
N LYS A 188 -14.47 9.19 -31.47
CA LYS A 188 -13.10 9.26 -32.02
C LYS A 188 -12.87 8.20 -33.10
N ALA A 189 -13.51 7.04 -33.03
CA ALA A 189 -13.49 6.02 -34.07
C ALA A 189 -14.24 6.48 -35.33
N GLU A 190 -15.45 6.96 -35.18
CA GLU A 190 -16.25 7.53 -36.30
C GLU A 190 -15.57 8.69 -37.00
N THR A 191 -14.90 9.57 -36.22
CA THR A 191 -14.14 10.70 -36.82
C THR A 191 -12.86 10.26 -37.52
N LYS A 192 -12.30 9.11 -37.18
CA LYS A 192 -11.15 8.53 -37.92
C LYS A 192 -11.61 7.85 -39.21
N GLU A 193 -12.68 7.07 -39.18
CA GLU A 193 -13.25 6.44 -40.38
C GLU A 193 -13.73 7.46 -41.41
N SER A 194 -14.38 8.54 -40.96
CA SER A 194 -14.81 9.62 -41.87
C SER A 194 -13.63 10.39 -42.49
N LYS A 195 -12.48 10.51 -41.78
CA LYS A 195 -11.26 11.12 -42.34
C LYS A 195 -10.49 10.21 -43.27
N GLU A 196 -10.58 8.90 -43.10
CA GLU A 196 -9.98 7.91 -43.98
C GLU A 196 -10.78 7.77 -45.27
N ALA A 197 -12.13 7.74 -45.20
CA ALA A 197 -13.00 7.71 -46.34
C ALA A 197 -12.86 8.98 -47.26
N LEU A 198 -12.55 10.13 -46.69
CA LEU A 198 -12.27 11.37 -47.45
C LEU A 198 -10.90 11.41 -48.13
N LYS A 199 -10.00 10.47 -47.84
CA LYS A 199 -8.68 10.37 -48.46
C LYS A 199 -8.61 9.37 -49.61
N GLU A 200 -9.63 8.51 -49.74
CA GLU A 200 -9.70 7.50 -50.81
C GLU A 200 -10.53 7.91 -52.05
N GLU A 201 -10.85 9.18 -52.27
CA GLU A 201 -11.34 9.59 -53.60
C GLU A 201 -10.20 9.53 -54.63
N PRO A 202 -10.29 8.63 -55.61
CA PRO A 202 -9.25 8.49 -56.61
C PRO A 202 -9.25 9.68 -57.53
N LYS A 203 -8.10 10.36 -57.63
CA LYS A 203 -7.82 11.27 -58.75
C LYS A 203 -7.93 10.50 -60.05
N LYS A 204 -9.09 10.46 -60.66
CA LYS A 204 -9.24 10.15 -62.09
C LYS A 204 -8.83 11.41 -62.88
N LYS A 205 -7.69 11.32 -63.51
CA LYS A 205 -7.42 11.80 -64.84
C LYS A 205 -6.18 11.12 -65.40
#